data_28ff31252d773167e3f2df688568b2f6
#
_entry.id   28ff31252d773167e3f2df688568b2f6
#
_cell.length_a   1.000
_cell.length_b   1.000
_cell.length_c   1.000
_cell.angle_alpha   90.00
_cell.angle_beta   90.00
_cell.angle_gamma   90.00
#
_symmetry.space_group_name_H-M   'P 1'
#
loop_
_entity.id
_entity.type
_entity.pdbx_description
1 polymer ?
#
loop_
_entity_poly.entity_id
_entity_poly.type
_entity_poly.pdbx_seq_one_letter_code
_entity_poly.pdbx_strand_id
1 'polypeptide(L)'
;MTRSGKGDPLAHPRMTIFAEAVPVAPGGDDGALALARCGDAALASPGGGEAAAVGFNAGEAAAVRERFLSRHPKAKLYVDFPDFRFLRLTPVGASLNGGFARAFELGATDLVDAPAGALAAAGIRARDHMNADHGDAIDTLATMHGEDGTGWQIVTVDVRGFEIARGDRLARIEFGTSPAGEGGYRKAFVHLLRPPQ
;
A
#
# COMPACT_ATOMS: atom_id res chain seq x y z
N MET A 1 2.34 5.01 7.97
CA MET A 1 3.42 4.51 8.86
C MET A 1 3.21 5.12 10.22
N THR A 2 2.89 4.34 11.24
CA THR A 2 2.93 4.83 12.62
C THR A 2 4.38 5.15 12.96
N ARG A 3 4.68 6.40 13.32
CA ARG A 3 5.98 6.74 13.93
C ARG A 3 6.13 5.84 15.16
N SER A 4 7.21 5.07 15.22
CA SER A 4 7.55 4.37 16.45
C SER A 4 7.73 5.43 17.54
N GLY A 5 6.82 5.44 18.52
CA GLY A 5 6.92 6.34 19.66
C GLY A 5 8.22 6.05 20.41
N LYS A 6 8.91 7.10 20.86
CA LYS A 6 9.98 6.95 21.84
C LYS A 6 9.32 6.56 23.16
N GLY A 7 9.76 5.45 23.78
CA GLY A 7 9.24 4.99 25.06
C GLY A 7 9.02 3.48 25.12
N ASP A 8 8.24 3.04 26.11
CA ASP A 8 7.90 1.63 26.31
C ASP A 8 7.08 1.11 25.09
N PRO A 9 7.57 0.09 24.35
CA PRO A 9 6.84 -0.51 23.25
C PRO A 9 5.47 -1.06 23.63
N LEU A 10 5.23 -1.38 24.89
CA LEU A 10 3.95 -1.88 25.40
C LEU A 10 2.89 -0.79 25.54
N ALA A 11 3.30 0.47 25.59
CA ALA A 11 2.39 1.62 25.67
C ALA A 11 1.78 2.01 24.32
N HIS A 12 2.29 1.45 23.21
CA HIS A 12 1.83 1.81 21.87
C HIS A 12 0.95 0.72 21.26
N PRO A 13 -0.11 1.10 20.51
CA PRO A 13 -0.92 0.14 19.78
C PRO A 13 -0.06 -0.68 18.79
N ARG A 14 -0.29 -1.98 18.75
CA ARG A 14 0.39 -2.92 17.85
C ARG A 14 -0.64 -3.80 17.17
N MET A 15 -0.48 -4.01 15.87
CA MET A 15 -1.31 -4.91 15.10
C MET A 15 -0.45 -6.00 14.48
N THR A 16 -0.84 -7.26 14.70
CA THR A 16 -0.28 -8.42 14.03
C THR A 16 -1.30 -8.91 13.01
N ILE A 17 -0.93 -8.89 11.73
CA ILE A 17 -1.78 -9.35 10.64
C ILE A 17 -1.38 -10.78 10.28
N PHE A 18 -2.35 -11.69 10.26
CA PHE A 18 -2.21 -13.04 9.74
C PHE A 18 -2.61 -13.04 8.27
N ALA A 19 -1.77 -13.58 7.40
CA ALA A 19 -2.00 -13.54 5.97
C ALA A 19 -1.48 -14.80 5.27
N GLU A 20 -2.13 -15.19 4.19
CA GLU A 20 -1.62 -16.17 3.25
C GLU A 20 -0.71 -15.46 2.24
N ALA A 21 0.48 -16.03 1.98
CA ALA A 21 1.45 -15.50 1.06
C ALA A 21 1.42 -16.27 -0.27
N VAL A 22 1.18 -15.55 -1.36
CA VAL A 22 1.17 -16.12 -2.71
C VAL A 22 2.14 -15.35 -3.60
N PRO A 23 3.04 -16.04 -4.35
CA PRO A 23 3.92 -15.36 -5.29
C PRO A 23 3.13 -14.63 -6.38
N VAL A 24 3.56 -13.40 -6.69
CA VAL A 24 3.08 -12.67 -7.86
C VAL A 24 3.95 -13.10 -9.04
N ALA A 25 3.42 -13.99 -9.89
CA ALA A 25 4.17 -14.46 -11.06
C ALA A 25 4.38 -13.31 -12.07
N PRO A 26 5.57 -13.13 -12.64
CA PRO A 26 5.71 -12.37 -13.88
C PRO A 26 4.92 -13.10 -14.97
N GLY A 27 4.02 -12.41 -15.64
CA GLY A 27 3.12 -12.98 -16.62
C GLY A 27 3.86 -13.82 -17.69
N GLY A 28 3.64 -15.10 -17.67
CA GLY A 28 4.15 -16.10 -18.58
C GLY A 28 3.50 -17.43 -18.22
N ASP A 29 3.06 -18.13 -19.23
CA ASP A 29 2.39 -19.42 -19.22
C ASP A 29 2.93 -20.39 -18.15
N ASP A 30 2.00 -21.09 -17.50
CA ASP A 30 2.15 -22.43 -16.95
C ASP A 30 3.36 -22.74 -16.05
N GLY A 31 3.48 -21.99 -14.99
CA GLY A 31 4.29 -22.43 -13.88
C GLY A 31 3.42 -22.63 -12.64
N ALA A 32 2.77 -23.80 -12.50
CA ALA A 32 2.50 -24.32 -11.17
C ALA A 32 3.84 -24.42 -10.46
N LEU A 33 4.30 -23.29 -9.91
CA LEU A 33 5.47 -23.28 -9.03
C LEU A 33 5.06 -24.09 -7.81
N ALA A 34 5.50 -25.36 -7.84
CA ALA A 34 5.55 -26.21 -6.67
C ALA A 34 6.01 -25.32 -5.50
N LEU A 35 5.15 -25.21 -4.50
CA LEU A 35 5.50 -24.68 -3.19
C LEU A 35 6.77 -25.43 -2.75
N ALA A 36 7.93 -24.81 -2.94
CA ALA A 36 9.12 -25.27 -2.28
C ALA A 36 8.83 -25.14 -0.78
N ARG A 37 8.55 -26.28 -0.16
CA ARG A 37 8.38 -26.39 1.27
C ARG A 37 9.64 -25.84 1.93
N CYS A 38 9.55 -24.67 2.47
CA CYS A 38 10.53 -24.18 3.40
C CYS A 38 10.14 -24.76 4.76
N GLY A 39 10.92 -25.76 5.21
CA GLY A 39 11.05 -26.24 6.57
C GLY A 39 9.76 -26.64 7.31
N ASP A 40 9.70 -27.92 7.67
CA ASP A 40 8.72 -28.51 8.58
C ASP A 40 8.48 -27.67 9.84
N ALA A 41 7.35 -27.01 9.88
CA ALA A 41 6.66 -26.65 11.11
C ALA A 41 5.17 -26.80 10.85
N ALA A 42 4.68 -28.00 11.18
CA ALA A 42 3.27 -28.35 11.13
C ALA A 42 2.50 -27.48 12.15
N LEU A 43 1.73 -26.52 11.62
CA LEU A 43 0.54 -26.01 12.30
C LEU A 43 -0.65 -26.48 11.47
N ALA A 44 -1.27 -27.54 11.95
CA ALA A 44 -2.49 -28.08 11.41
C ALA A 44 -3.60 -27.03 11.56
N SER A 45 -4.09 -26.49 10.46
CA SER A 45 -5.34 -25.76 10.41
C SER A 45 -6.49 -26.74 10.19
N PRO A 46 -7.56 -26.71 11.01
CA PRO A 46 -8.78 -27.46 10.70
C PRO A 46 -9.65 -26.61 9.77
N GLY A 47 -9.85 -27.06 8.57
CA GLY A 47 -10.82 -26.46 7.64
C GLY A 47 -10.32 -26.43 6.21
N GLY A 48 -10.44 -27.57 5.50
CA GLY A 48 -10.18 -27.66 4.08
C GLY A 48 -11.21 -26.89 3.27
N GLY A 49 -10.83 -25.70 2.82
CA GLY A 49 -11.42 -25.04 1.66
C GLY A 49 -10.32 -25.01 0.61
N GLU A 50 -10.59 -25.57 -0.56
CA GLU A 50 -9.75 -25.44 -1.74
C GLU A 50 -9.49 -23.97 -2.01
N ALA A 51 -8.30 -23.49 -1.65
CA ALA A 51 -7.86 -22.14 -2.01
C ALA A 51 -7.72 -22.15 -3.55
N ALA A 52 -8.73 -21.61 -4.24
CA ALA A 52 -8.63 -21.32 -5.65
C ALA A 52 -7.38 -20.47 -5.85
N ALA A 53 -6.39 -21.00 -6.55
CA ALA A 53 -5.20 -20.28 -6.97
C ALA A 53 -5.67 -19.10 -7.83
N VAL A 54 -5.78 -17.92 -7.25
CA VAL A 54 -6.08 -16.68 -7.97
C VAL A 54 -4.83 -16.34 -8.78
N GLY A 55 -4.80 -16.82 -10.02
CA GLY A 55 -3.73 -16.53 -10.96
C GLY A 55 -3.65 -15.04 -11.23
N PHE A 56 -2.44 -14.48 -11.14
CA PHE A 56 -2.17 -13.10 -11.50
C PHE A 56 -2.00 -12.98 -13.01
N ASN A 57 -2.56 -11.95 -13.61
CA ASN A 57 -2.26 -11.60 -14.99
C ASN A 57 -0.98 -10.74 -15.09
N ALA A 58 -0.35 -10.73 -16.26
CA ALA A 58 0.87 -9.96 -16.51
C ALA A 58 0.74 -8.46 -16.18
N GLY A 59 -0.45 -7.89 -16.36
CA GLY A 59 -0.72 -6.49 -16.04
C GLY A 59 -0.67 -6.20 -14.54
N GLU A 60 -1.08 -7.15 -13.73
CA GLU A 60 -1.05 -6.99 -12.27
C GLU A 60 0.38 -7.04 -11.72
N ALA A 61 1.21 -7.95 -12.21
CA ALA A 61 2.62 -8.02 -11.84
C ALA A 61 3.37 -6.74 -12.22
N ALA A 62 3.11 -6.20 -13.40
CA ALA A 62 3.68 -4.93 -13.86
C ALA A 62 3.24 -3.75 -12.97
N ALA A 63 1.97 -3.71 -12.59
CA ALA A 63 1.44 -2.67 -11.70
C ALA A 63 2.05 -2.73 -10.29
N VAL A 64 2.24 -3.93 -9.73
CA VAL A 64 2.93 -4.13 -8.45
C VAL A 64 4.37 -3.66 -8.52
N ARG A 65 5.10 -4.05 -9.57
CA ARG A 65 6.49 -3.63 -9.81
C ARG A 65 6.61 -2.12 -9.96
N GLU A 66 5.74 -1.49 -10.74
CA GLU A 66 5.71 -0.04 -10.93
C GLU A 66 5.48 0.68 -9.59
N ARG A 67 4.47 0.27 -8.82
CA ARG A 67 4.15 0.85 -7.52
C ARG A 67 5.32 0.69 -6.52
N PHE A 68 5.98 -0.46 -6.53
CA PHE A 68 7.13 -0.70 -5.68
C PHE A 68 8.30 0.22 -6.04
N LEU A 69 8.63 0.34 -7.33
CA LEU A 69 9.74 1.15 -7.81
C LEU A 69 9.48 2.66 -7.67
N SER A 70 8.23 3.12 -7.81
CA SER A 70 7.91 4.52 -7.59
C SER A 70 8.14 4.94 -6.13
N ARG A 71 7.92 4.03 -5.18
CA ARG A 71 8.19 4.26 -3.75
C ARG A 71 9.63 3.99 -3.35
N HIS A 72 10.29 3.04 -4.02
CA HIS A 72 11.64 2.56 -3.69
C HIS A 72 12.54 2.61 -4.93
N PRO A 73 12.90 3.80 -5.44
CA PRO A 73 13.64 3.92 -6.70
C PRO A 73 15.02 3.24 -6.68
N LYS A 74 15.64 3.14 -5.51
CA LYS A 74 16.92 2.40 -5.34
C LYS A 74 16.78 0.88 -5.57
N ALA A 75 15.56 0.34 -5.50
CA ALA A 75 15.32 -1.08 -5.73
C ALA A 75 15.50 -1.51 -7.20
N LYS A 76 15.63 -0.55 -8.14
CA LYS A 76 16.04 -0.83 -9.53
C LYS A 76 17.33 -1.65 -9.61
N LEU A 77 18.19 -1.58 -8.58
CA LEU A 77 19.44 -2.32 -8.53
C LEU A 77 19.27 -3.84 -8.38
N TYR A 78 18.13 -4.29 -7.82
CA TYR A 78 17.95 -5.70 -7.46
C TYR A 78 16.57 -6.29 -7.80
N VAL A 79 15.59 -5.47 -8.17
CA VAL A 79 14.20 -5.92 -8.42
C VAL A 79 14.08 -6.98 -9.53
N ASP A 80 15.06 -7.00 -10.45
CA ASP A 80 15.11 -7.94 -11.57
C ASP A 80 16.08 -9.12 -11.32
N PHE A 81 16.59 -9.29 -10.09
CA PHE A 81 17.41 -10.45 -9.74
C PHE A 81 16.57 -11.73 -9.68
N PRO A 82 17.14 -12.89 -10.08
CA PRO A 82 16.39 -14.15 -10.17
C PRO A 82 15.80 -14.63 -8.84
N ASP A 83 16.36 -14.21 -7.72
CA ASP A 83 15.93 -14.52 -6.35
C ASP A 83 14.99 -13.47 -5.75
N PHE A 84 14.79 -12.34 -6.41
CA PHE A 84 13.83 -11.32 -5.99
C PHE A 84 12.42 -11.69 -6.44
N ARG A 85 11.45 -11.67 -5.52
CA ARG A 85 10.06 -12.00 -5.81
C ARG A 85 9.11 -11.06 -5.07
N PHE A 86 8.02 -10.70 -5.73
CA PHE A 86 6.87 -10.10 -5.07
C PHE A 86 5.97 -11.19 -4.51
N LEU A 87 5.52 -11.01 -3.27
CA LEU A 87 4.51 -11.85 -2.65
C LEU A 87 3.27 -11.00 -2.37
N ARG A 88 2.09 -11.52 -2.71
CA ARG A 88 0.83 -11.00 -2.21
C ARG A 88 0.57 -11.61 -0.84
N LEU A 89 0.29 -10.77 0.12
CA LEU A 89 -0.19 -11.17 1.43
C LEU A 89 -1.70 -10.93 1.47
N THR A 90 -2.49 -12.01 1.47
CA THR A 90 -3.95 -11.94 1.59
C THR A 90 -4.30 -12.06 3.06
N PRO A 91 -4.78 -10.98 3.72
CA PRO A 91 -5.11 -11.03 5.13
C PRO A 91 -6.24 -12.02 5.42
N VAL A 92 -6.07 -12.84 6.45
CA VAL A 92 -7.10 -13.74 6.98
C VAL A 92 -7.64 -13.25 8.31
N GLY A 93 -6.91 -12.38 8.99
CA GLY A 93 -7.32 -11.75 10.24
C GLY A 93 -6.18 -10.97 10.87
N ALA A 94 -6.46 -10.28 11.97
CA ALA A 94 -5.43 -9.59 12.74
C ALA A 94 -5.77 -9.56 14.22
N SER A 95 -4.73 -9.46 15.05
CA SER A 95 -4.84 -9.14 16.47
C SER A 95 -4.30 -7.74 16.72
N LEU A 96 -5.14 -6.87 17.25
CA LEU A 96 -4.81 -5.50 17.60
C LEU A 96 -4.68 -5.37 19.11
N ASN A 97 -3.49 -5.06 19.60
CA ASN A 97 -3.25 -4.69 20.98
C ASN A 97 -3.27 -3.15 21.07
N GLY A 98 -4.32 -2.62 21.70
CA GLY A 98 -4.52 -1.18 21.86
C GLY A 98 -3.79 -0.54 23.06
N GLY A 99 -2.96 -1.32 23.76
CA GLY A 99 -2.38 -0.90 25.05
C GLY A 99 -3.37 -1.02 26.21
N PHE A 100 -2.88 -1.02 27.47
CA PHE A 100 -3.70 -1.08 28.69
C PHE A 100 -4.75 -2.21 28.69
N ALA A 101 -4.33 -3.43 28.36
CA ALA A 101 -5.16 -4.65 28.33
C ALA A 101 -6.34 -4.61 27.32
N ARG A 102 -6.29 -3.76 26.30
CA ARG A 102 -7.26 -3.76 25.19
C ARG A 102 -6.73 -4.58 24.03
N ALA A 103 -7.30 -5.75 23.82
CA ALA A 103 -7.02 -6.60 22.68
C ALA A 103 -8.30 -6.77 21.85
N PHE A 104 -8.14 -6.73 20.53
CA PHE A 104 -9.22 -6.90 19.56
C PHE A 104 -8.80 -7.90 18.50
N GLU A 105 -9.69 -8.79 18.12
CA GLU A 105 -9.56 -9.63 16.96
C GLU A 105 -10.31 -8.98 15.79
N LEU A 106 -9.66 -8.90 14.64
CA LEU A 106 -10.19 -8.31 13.42
C LEU A 106 -10.30 -9.38 12.33
N GLY A 107 -11.42 -9.39 11.63
CA GLY A 107 -11.59 -10.24 10.45
C GLY A 107 -10.91 -9.67 9.20
N ALA A 108 -10.80 -10.47 8.15
CA ALA A 108 -10.20 -10.03 6.88
C ALA A 108 -10.90 -8.79 6.29
N THR A 109 -12.22 -8.71 6.43
CA THR A 109 -13.04 -7.58 5.93
C THR A 109 -12.79 -6.27 6.66
N ASP A 110 -12.24 -6.32 7.87
CA ASP A 110 -11.89 -5.13 8.64
C ASP A 110 -10.53 -4.55 8.20
N LEU A 111 -9.75 -5.32 7.46
CA LEU A 111 -8.37 -5.01 7.11
C LEU A 111 -8.18 -4.48 5.69
N VAL A 112 -9.13 -4.77 4.79
CA VAL A 112 -9.02 -4.44 3.38
C VAL A 112 -10.24 -3.67 2.90
N ASP A 113 -10.00 -2.65 2.10
CA ASP A 113 -11.06 -1.96 1.37
C ASP A 113 -11.48 -2.77 0.14
N ALA A 114 -12.67 -2.48 -0.37
CA ALA A 114 -13.11 -3.01 -1.65
C ALA A 114 -12.09 -2.67 -2.76
N PRO A 115 -11.91 -3.55 -3.76
CA PRO A 115 -11.00 -3.30 -4.87
C PRO A 115 -11.28 -1.95 -5.55
N ALA A 116 -10.24 -1.19 -5.81
CA ALA A 116 -10.36 0.15 -6.40
C ALA A 116 -10.83 0.15 -7.86
N GLY A 117 -10.76 -0.99 -8.56
CA GLY A 117 -11.19 -1.12 -9.95
C GLY A 117 -10.60 -0.05 -10.86
N ALA A 118 -11.46 0.66 -11.59
CA ALA A 118 -11.07 1.74 -12.52
C ALA A 118 -10.39 2.93 -11.80
N LEU A 119 -10.60 3.11 -10.50
CA LEU A 119 -9.97 4.17 -9.72
C LEU A 119 -8.47 3.97 -9.58
N ALA A 120 -7.95 2.74 -9.62
CA ALA A 120 -6.51 2.49 -9.55
C ALA A 120 -5.78 3.14 -10.73
N ALA A 121 -6.24 2.90 -11.96
CA ALA A 121 -5.67 3.52 -13.15
C ALA A 121 -5.88 5.05 -13.19
N ALA A 122 -7.02 5.53 -12.72
CA ALA A 122 -7.29 6.97 -12.61
C ALA A 122 -6.34 7.64 -11.60
N GLY A 123 -6.03 6.96 -10.50
CA GLY A 123 -5.09 7.43 -9.49
C GLY A 123 -3.66 7.56 -10.04
N ILE A 124 -3.19 6.59 -10.81
CA ILE A 124 -1.88 6.66 -11.46
C ILE A 124 -1.81 7.87 -12.39
N ARG A 125 -2.82 8.09 -13.24
CA ARG A 125 -2.87 9.26 -14.12
C ARG A 125 -2.89 10.58 -13.35
N ALA A 126 -3.64 10.62 -12.25
CA ALA A 126 -3.69 11.81 -11.40
C ALA A 126 -2.34 12.11 -10.73
N ARG A 127 -1.63 11.08 -10.25
CA ARG A 127 -0.26 11.19 -9.72
C ARG A 127 0.69 11.78 -10.78
N ASP A 128 0.68 11.20 -11.97
CA ASP A 128 1.60 11.59 -13.04
C ASP A 128 1.34 13.03 -13.48
N HIS A 129 0.07 13.43 -13.61
CA HIS A 129 -0.32 14.80 -13.91
C HIS A 129 0.10 15.78 -12.79
N MET A 130 -0.15 15.45 -11.53
CA MET A 130 0.27 16.30 -10.41
C MET A 130 1.78 16.49 -10.37
N ASN A 131 2.55 15.43 -10.60
CA ASN A 131 4.01 15.51 -10.62
C ASN A 131 4.55 16.31 -11.82
N ALA A 132 3.88 16.25 -12.97
CA ALA A 132 4.31 16.98 -14.18
C ALA A 132 3.98 18.48 -14.12
N ASP A 133 2.76 18.83 -13.64
CA ASP A 133 2.20 20.15 -13.86
C ASP A 133 1.95 20.95 -12.58
N HIS A 134 2.00 20.29 -11.40
CA HIS A 134 1.56 20.89 -10.13
C HIS A 134 2.54 20.63 -8.96
N GLY A 135 3.86 20.72 -9.23
CA GLY A 135 4.88 20.50 -8.20
C GLY A 135 4.79 21.46 -7.03
N ASP A 136 4.43 22.73 -7.28
CA ASP A 136 4.19 23.76 -6.28
C ASP A 136 3.01 23.43 -5.36
N ALA A 137 1.95 22.85 -5.92
CA ALA A 137 0.80 22.39 -5.14
C ALA A 137 1.17 21.20 -4.24
N ILE A 138 2.03 20.28 -4.72
CA ILE A 138 2.54 19.17 -3.90
C ILE A 138 3.38 19.70 -2.74
N ASP A 139 4.26 20.67 -2.96
CA ASP A 139 5.07 21.30 -1.92
C ASP A 139 4.18 22.03 -0.89
N THR A 140 3.12 22.69 -1.35
CA THR A 140 2.11 23.31 -0.49
C THR A 140 1.43 22.29 0.40
N LEU A 141 0.97 21.16 -0.18
CA LEU A 141 0.35 20.06 0.57
C LEU A 141 1.32 19.46 1.58
N ALA A 142 2.59 19.27 1.21
CA ALA A 142 3.62 18.81 2.13
C ALA A 142 3.75 19.71 3.34
N THR A 143 3.84 21.02 3.11
CA THR A 143 3.95 22.05 4.17
C THR A 143 2.72 22.05 5.08
N MET A 144 1.50 21.99 4.52
CA MET A 144 0.25 21.92 5.29
C MET A 144 0.17 20.68 6.20
N HIS A 145 0.91 19.62 5.87
CA HIS A 145 0.96 18.38 6.64
C HIS A 145 2.26 18.25 7.49
N GLY A 146 2.96 19.34 7.69
CA GLY A 146 4.11 19.42 8.60
C GLY A 146 5.44 18.92 8.01
N GLU A 147 5.52 18.85 6.69
CA GLU A 147 6.75 18.50 5.98
C GLU A 147 7.43 19.75 5.41
N ASP A 148 8.74 19.88 5.63
CA ASP A 148 9.50 21.06 5.21
C ASP A 148 10.14 20.87 3.83
N GLY A 149 10.40 22.01 3.15
CA GLY A 149 11.17 22.12 1.92
C GLY A 149 10.36 21.84 0.67
N THR A 150 11.01 21.92 -0.48
CA THR A 150 10.44 21.84 -1.83
C THR A 150 10.97 20.65 -2.62
N GLY A 151 10.33 20.31 -3.73
CA GLY A 151 10.70 19.20 -4.58
C GLY A 151 10.09 17.86 -4.14
N TRP A 152 8.97 17.88 -3.45
CA TRP A 152 8.19 16.70 -3.14
C TRP A 152 7.52 16.14 -4.39
N GLN A 153 7.42 14.82 -4.46
CA GLN A 153 6.75 14.11 -5.54
C GLN A 153 5.77 13.09 -4.98
N ILE A 154 4.62 12.94 -5.62
CA ILE A 154 3.68 11.87 -5.30
C ILE A 154 4.26 10.57 -5.83
N VAL A 155 4.47 9.58 -4.95
CA VAL A 155 5.03 8.28 -5.32
C VAL A 155 3.98 7.19 -5.43
N THR A 156 2.97 7.21 -4.57
CA THR A 156 1.82 6.31 -4.67
C THR A 156 0.52 7.07 -4.42
N VAL A 157 -0.58 6.56 -4.97
CA VAL A 157 -1.92 7.09 -4.76
C VAL A 157 -2.91 5.93 -4.69
N ASP A 158 -3.89 6.04 -3.81
CA ASP A 158 -5.01 5.12 -3.67
C ASP A 158 -6.31 5.88 -3.39
N VAL A 159 -7.40 5.17 -3.08
CA VAL A 159 -8.71 5.76 -2.86
C VAL A 159 -8.83 6.56 -1.56
N ARG A 160 -7.89 6.39 -0.62
CA ARG A 160 -7.89 7.10 0.66
C ARG A 160 -6.94 8.28 0.69
N GLY A 161 -5.87 8.26 -0.14
CA GLY A 161 -4.86 9.30 -0.10
C GLY A 161 -3.68 9.01 -1.02
N PHE A 162 -2.57 9.63 -0.72
CA PHE A 162 -1.34 9.50 -1.49
C PHE A 162 -0.11 9.61 -0.60
N GLU A 163 1.00 9.04 -1.05
CA GLU A 163 2.29 9.20 -0.42
C GLU A 163 3.14 10.17 -1.23
N ILE A 164 3.80 11.09 -0.53
CA ILE A 164 4.79 11.98 -1.10
C ILE A 164 6.17 11.59 -0.61
N ALA A 165 7.17 11.75 -1.47
CA ALA A 165 8.57 11.46 -1.14
C ALA A 165 9.48 12.62 -1.56
N ARG A 166 10.56 12.82 -0.76
CA ARG A 166 11.65 13.71 -1.08
C ARG A 166 12.96 13.13 -0.52
N GLY A 167 13.84 12.63 -1.39
CA GLY A 167 15.00 11.88 -0.95
C GLY A 167 14.61 10.63 -0.18
N ASP A 168 15.07 10.50 1.05
CA ASP A 168 14.73 9.37 1.94
C ASP A 168 13.52 9.67 2.87
N ARG A 169 12.90 10.85 2.73
CA ARG A 169 11.68 11.20 3.47
C ARG A 169 10.45 10.71 2.73
N LEU A 170 9.50 10.19 3.48
CA LEU A 170 8.22 9.71 2.99
C LEU A 170 7.13 10.17 3.95
N ALA A 171 6.06 10.75 3.42
CA ALA A 171 4.89 11.15 4.20
C ALA A 171 3.60 10.69 3.51
N ARG A 172 2.57 10.42 4.30
CA ARG A 172 1.23 10.06 3.84
C ARG A 172 0.28 11.21 4.07
N ILE A 173 -0.50 11.55 3.03
CA ILE A 173 -1.58 12.54 3.09
C ILE A 173 -2.88 11.84 2.73
N GLU A 174 -3.89 11.95 3.60
CA GLU A 174 -5.20 11.35 3.38
C GLU A 174 -6.11 12.35 2.66
N PHE A 175 -6.95 11.85 1.74
CA PHE A 175 -7.98 12.69 1.13
C PHE A 175 -9.09 13.01 2.12
N GLY A 176 -9.51 14.27 2.19
CA GLY A 176 -10.69 14.67 2.96
C GLY A 176 -12.02 14.28 2.28
N THR A 177 -11.97 13.91 1.00
CA THR A 177 -13.12 13.48 0.21
C THR A 177 -12.74 12.29 -0.67
N SER A 178 -13.68 11.35 -0.81
CA SER A 178 -13.43 10.15 -1.62
C SER A 178 -13.31 10.48 -3.11
N PRO A 179 -12.28 10.01 -3.82
CA PRO A 179 -12.17 10.12 -5.27
C PRO A 179 -13.16 9.24 -6.04
N ALA A 180 -13.94 8.37 -5.37
CA ALA A 180 -15.02 7.60 -5.98
C ALA A 180 -16.25 8.44 -6.32
N GLY A 181 -16.35 9.66 -5.76
CA GLY A 181 -17.43 10.58 -6.03
C GLY A 181 -17.25 11.37 -7.32
N GLU A 182 -18.24 12.23 -7.61
CA GLU A 182 -18.19 13.14 -8.74
C GLU A 182 -16.94 14.04 -8.70
N GLY A 183 -16.25 14.15 -9.83
CA GLY A 183 -15.02 14.94 -9.98
C GLY A 183 -13.73 14.16 -9.65
N GLY A 184 -13.83 12.93 -9.15
CA GLY A 184 -12.70 12.02 -9.02
C GLY A 184 -11.54 12.57 -8.22
N TYR A 185 -10.31 12.13 -8.56
CA TYR A 185 -9.07 12.59 -7.93
C TYR A 185 -8.84 14.09 -8.04
N ARG A 186 -9.27 14.73 -9.15
CA ARG A 186 -9.13 16.18 -9.30
C ARG A 186 -9.83 16.93 -8.17
N LYS A 187 -11.07 16.55 -7.86
CA LYS A 187 -11.84 17.16 -6.76
C LYS A 187 -11.21 16.88 -5.41
N ALA A 188 -10.69 15.66 -5.20
CA ALA A 188 -10.03 15.28 -3.97
C ALA A 188 -8.77 16.13 -3.70
N PHE A 189 -7.91 16.34 -4.71
CA PHE A 189 -6.74 17.22 -4.59
C PHE A 189 -7.11 18.69 -4.38
N VAL A 190 -8.07 19.21 -5.16
CA VAL A 190 -8.54 20.60 -5.01
C VAL A 190 -9.13 20.84 -3.62
N HIS A 191 -9.81 19.84 -3.05
CA HIS A 191 -10.36 19.96 -1.69
C HIS A 191 -9.26 20.11 -0.64
N LEU A 192 -8.16 19.39 -0.75
CA LEU A 192 -7.03 19.49 0.17
C LEU A 192 -6.31 20.84 0.12
N LEU A 193 -6.28 21.49 -1.05
CA LEU A 193 -5.63 22.80 -1.23
C LEU A 193 -6.50 23.98 -0.77
N ARG A 194 -7.76 23.73 -0.38
CA ARG A 194 -8.60 24.80 0.18
C ARG A 194 -8.21 25.07 1.63
N PRO A 195 -8.07 26.33 2.02
CA PRO A 195 -7.86 26.65 3.43
C PRO A 195 -9.01 26.12 4.28
N PRO A 196 -8.75 25.66 5.50
CA PRO A 196 -9.81 25.29 6.45
C PRO A 196 -10.73 26.51 6.66
N GLN A 197 -12.05 26.27 6.53
CA GLN A 197 -13.07 27.27 6.83
C GLN A 197 -13.26 27.42 8.32
#